data_9d5aa516ffd8ca7d171609a15de7cfa8
#
_entry.id   9d5aa516ffd8ca7d171609a15de7cfa8
#
_cell.length_a   1.000
_cell.length_b   1.000
_cell.length_c   1.000
_cell.angle_alpha   90.00
_cell.angle_beta   90.00
_cell.angle_gamma   90.00
#
_symmetry.space_group_name_H-M   'P 1'
#
loop_
_entity.id
_entity.type
_entity.pdbx_description
1 polymer ?
#
loop_
_entity_poly.entity_id
_entity_poly.type
_entity_poly.pdbx_seq_one_letter_code
_entity_poly.pdbx_strand_id
1 'polypeptide(L)'
;MSDPICPLCDRPIPANVKQSLHHLVPKLKGGKGGPTVLLHHICHREIHATLTEAELARDFHTITSLRAHPRLQKFISWVSKRPPGFLSKVPGRRRKTSRT
;
A
#
# COMPACT_ATOMS: atom_id res chain seq x y z
N MET A 1 -6.68 -23.22 1.69
CA MET A 1 -7.25 -21.96 1.26
C MET A 1 -6.16 -21.04 0.79
N SER A 2 -6.47 -20.22 -0.19
CA SER A 2 -5.48 -19.30 -0.73
C SER A 2 -5.34 -18.07 0.15
N ASP A 3 -4.16 -17.47 0.12
CA ASP A 3 -3.97 -16.18 0.77
C ASP A 3 -4.76 -15.10 0.03
N PRO A 4 -5.22 -14.06 0.74
CA PRO A 4 -5.84 -12.94 0.05
C PRO A 4 -4.84 -12.25 -0.88
N ILE A 5 -5.34 -11.62 -1.92
CA ILE A 5 -4.50 -10.92 -2.89
C ILE A 5 -4.50 -9.44 -2.58
N CYS A 6 -3.31 -8.85 -2.50
CA CYS A 6 -3.17 -7.40 -2.32
C CYS A 6 -3.67 -6.70 -3.58
N PRO A 7 -4.73 -5.89 -3.51
CA PRO A 7 -5.26 -5.26 -4.71
C PRO A 7 -4.34 -4.23 -5.34
N LEU A 8 -3.36 -3.73 -4.59
CA LEU A 8 -2.44 -2.75 -5.17
C LEU A 8 -1.36 -3.42 -6.02
N CYS A 9 -0.72 -4.47 -5.51
CA CYS A 9 0.42 -5.08 -6.20
C CYS A 9 0.11 -6.45 -6.81
N ASP A 10 -1.07 -6.98 -6.56
CA ASP A 10 -1.53 -8.29 -7.08
C ASP A 10 -0.74 -9.50 -6.57
N ARG A 11 0.06 -9.32 -5.53
CA ARG A 11 0.74 -10.45 -4.90
C ARG A 11 -0.12 -11.02 -3.78
N PRO A 12 -0.06 -12.33 -3.51
CA PRO A 12 -0.75 -12.87 -2.33
C PRO A 12 -0.16 -12.30 -1.04
N ILE A 13 -0.98 -12.23 0.01
CA ILE A 13 -0.57 -11.72 1.31
C ILE A 13 -0.53 -12.91 2.27
N PRO A 14 0.67 -13.48 2.53
CA PRO A 14 0.77 -14.60 3.49
C PRO A 14 0.37 -14.14 4.89
N ALA A 15 -0.21 -15.07 5.66
CA ALA A 15 -0.73 -14.74 6.99
C ALA A 15 0.35 -14.19 7.94
N ASN A 16 1.59 -14.61 7.75
CA ASN A 16 2.70 -14.20 8.63
C ASN A 16 3.39 -12.91 8.18
N VAL A 17 2.90 -12.26 7.13
CA VAL A 17 3.51 -11.04 6.60
C VAL A 17 2.72 -9.82 7.09
N LYS A 18 3.43 -8.75 7.41
CA LYS A 18 2.78 -7.51 7.83
C LYS A 18 1.78 -7.04 6.80
N GLN A 19 0.58 -6.81 7.26
CA GLN A 19 -0.54 -6.40 6.41
C GLN A 19 -1.44 -5.48 7.22
N SER A 20 -2.21 -4.65 6.52
CA SER A 20 -3.09 -3.71 7.21
C SER A 20 -4.26 -3.32 6.32
N LEU A 21 -5.32 -2.84 6.96
CA LEU A 21 -6.50 -2.35 6.25
C LEU A 21 -6.30 -0.89 5.89
N HIS A 22 -6.56 -0.57 4.64
CA HIS A 22 -6.52 0.79 4.14
C HIS A 22 -7.95 1.28 3.92
N HIS A 23 -8.29 2.42 4.52
CA HIS A 23 -9.57 3.07 4.27
C HIS A 23 -9.46 3.82 2.94
N LEU A 24 -10.30 3.47 1.98
CA LEU A 24 -10.27 4.14 0.68
C LEU A 24 -10.56 5.62 0.81
N VAL A 25 -11.49 5.98 1.70
CA VAL A 25 -11.65 7.36 2.14
C VAL A 25 -11.13 7.44 3.56
N PRO A 26 -10.14 8.28 3.87
CA PRO A 26 -9.60 8.34 5.24
C PRO A 26 -10.69 8.70 6.26
N LYS A 27 -10.55 8.13 7.45
CA LYS A 27 -11.54 8.34 8.52
C LYS A 27 -11.79 9.81 8.79
N LEU A 28 -10.73 10.62 8.83
CA LEU A 28 -10.84 12.05 9.10
C LEU A 28 -11.53 12.81 7.99
N LYS A 29 -11.72 12.17 6.83
CA LYS A 29 -12.40 12.78 5.69
C LYS A 29 -13.75 12.13 5.42
N GLY A 30 -14.36 11.55 6.46
CA GLY A 30 -15.68 10.97 6.36
C GLY A 30 -15.70 9.48 6.05
N GLY A 31 -14.54 8.82 6.04
CA GLY A 31 -14.46 7.41 5.67
C GLY A 31 -14.73 6.42 6.77
N LYS A 32 -15.06 6.89 7.98
CA LYS A 32 -15.33 5.98 9.09
C LYS A 32 -16.51 5.07 8.74
N GLY A 33 -16.29 3.76 8.85
CA GLY A 33 -17.31 2.79 8.49
C GLY A 33 -17.44 2.54 7.01
N GLY A 34 -16.63 3.20 6.18
CA GLY A 34 -16.64 3.01 4.74
C GLY A 34 -15.79 1.84 4.29
N PRO A 35 -15.63 1.67 2.97
CA PRO A 35 -14.91 0.52 2.42
C PRO A 35 -13.42 0.52 2.79
N THR A 36 -12.92 -0.67 3.07
CA THR A 36 -11.50 -0.89 3.32
C THR A 36 -10.99 -1.98 2.41
N VAL A 37 -9.68 -2.00 2.20
CA VAL A 37 -9.01 -3.06 1.46
C VAL A 37 -7.81 -3.53 2.27
N LEU A 38 -7.54 -4.83 2.20
CA LEU A 38 -6.37 -5.39 2.87
C LEU A 38 -5.17 -5.29 1.94
N LEU A 39 -4.09 -4.70 2.43
CA LEU A 39 -2.88 -4.49 1.64
C LEU A 39 -1.67 -5.04 2.37
N HIS A 40 -0.63 -5.41 1.62
CA HIS A 40 0.69 -5.54 2.23
C HIS A 40 0.99 -4.23 2.95
N HIS A 41 1.64 -4.32 4.10
CA HIS A 41 1.97 -3.11 4.86
C HIS A 41 2.86 -2.16 4.03
N ILE A 42 3.79 -2.72 3.25
CA ILE A 42 4.66 -1.92 2.38
C ILE A 42 3.84 -1.12 1.35
N CYS A 43 2.80 -1.74 0.81
CA CYS A 43 1.91 -1.05 -0.16
C CYS A 43 1.12 0.06 0.53
N HIS A 44 0.59 -0.23 1.72
CA HIS A 44 -0.17 0.77 2.48
C HIS A 44 0.71 1.97 2.82
N ARG A 45 1.94 1.72 3.26
CA ARG A 45 2.88 2.79 3.57
C ARG A 45 3.18 3.64 2.35
N GLU A 46 3.34 3.02 1.20
CA GLU A 46 3.66 3.75 -0.03
C GLU A 46 2.52 4.69 -0.43
N ILE A 47 1.27 4.25 -0.25
CA ILE A 47 0.12 5.11 -0.53
C ILE A 47 0.20 6.38 0.33
N HIS A 48 0.40 6.20 1.64
CA HIS A 48 0.43 7.34 2.56
C HIS A 48 1.70 8.19 2.44
N ALA A 49 2.77 7.63 1.89
CA ALA A 49 3.98 8.40 1.61
C ALA A 49 3.83 9.25 0.34
N THR A 50 2.94 8.84 -0.54
CA THR A 50 2.75 9.49 -1.84
C THR A 50 1.64 10.52 -1.81
N LEU A 51 0.56 10.25 -1.08
CA LEU A 51 -0.67 11.05 -1.12
C LEU A 51 -1.08 11.50 0.28
N THR A 52 -1.59 12.72 0.36
CA THR A 52 -2.19 13.23 1.59
C THR A 52 -3.58 12.64 1.76
N GLU A 53 -4.13 12.75 2.97
CA GLU A 53 -5.50 12.29 3.21
C GLU A 53 -6.52 13.05 2.38
N ALA A 54 -6.29 14.35 2.17
CA ALA A 54 -7.19 15.15 1.33
C ALA A 54 -7.18 14.66 -0.10
N GLU A 55 -5.99 14.34 -0.63
CA GLU A 55 -5.87 13.81 -1.99
C GLU A 55 -6.55 12.46 -2.12
N LEU A 56 -6.36 11.59 -1.12
CA LEU A 56 -7.01 10.28 -1.12
C LEU A 56 -8.54 10.43 -1.16
N ALA A 57 -9.09 11.30 -0.32
CA ALA A 57 -10.54 11.49 -0.25
C ALA A 57 -11.11 12.10 -1.52
N ARG A 58 -10.38 13.02 -2.14
CA ARG A 58 -10.87 13.75 -3.30
C ARG A 58 -10.72 12.97 -4.60
N ASP A 59 -9.53 12.44 -4.86
CA ASP A 59 -9.19 11.93 -6.18
C ASP A 59 -8.72 10.48 -6.23
N PHE A 60 -8.33 9.90 -5.09
CA PHE A 60 -7.69 8.60 -5.07
C PHE A 60 -8.35 7.65 -4.07
N HIS A 61 -9.68 7.62 -4.10
CA HIS A 61 -10.45 6.78 -3.16
C HIS A 61 -10.90 5.45 -3.79
N THR A 62 -10.26 5.04 -4.88
CA THR A 62 -10.50 3.72 -5.47
C THR A 62 -9.16 3.07 -5.78
N ILE A 63 -9.14 1.74 -5.84
CA ILE A 63 -7.93 1.00 -6.21
C ILE A 63 -7.49 1.39 -7.63
N THR A 64 -8.44 1.52 -8.54
CA THR A 64 -8.13 1.91 -9.92
C THR A 64 -7.39 3.25 -9.97
N SER A 65 -7.88 4.25 -9.22
CA SER A 65 -7.23 5.56 -9.22
C SER A 65 -5.85 5.53 -8.57
N LEU A 66 -5.69 4.73 -7.51
CA LEU A 66 -4.38 4.56 -6.86
C LEU A 66 -3.38 3.94 -7.83
N ARG A 67 -3.79 2.87 -8.53
CA ARG A 67 -2.91 2.19 -9.47
C ARG A 67 -2.54 3.05 -10.66
N ALA A 68 -3.35 4.06 -10.96
CA ALA A 68 -3.10 4.96 -12.09
C ALA A 68 -2.16 6.12 -11.73
N HIS A 69 -1.91 6.36 -10.45
CA HIS A 69 -1.02 7.44 -10.04
C HIS A 69 0.40 7.13 -10.50
N PRO A 70 1.10 8.06 -11.19
CA PRO A 70 2.41 7.76 -11.79
C PRO A 70 3.44 7.20 -10.80
N ARG A 71 3.52 7.79 -9.61
CA ARG A 71 4.47 7.32 -8.61
C ARG A 71 4.11 5.94 -8.10
N LEU A 72 2.81 5.68 -7.90
CA LEU A 72 2.37 4.36 -7.45
C LEU A 72 2.53 3.32 -8.55
N GLN A 73 2.36 3.70 -9.82
CA GLN A 73 2.63 2.78 -10.93
C GLN A 73 4.08 2.30 -10.92
N LYS A 74 5.01 3.21 -10.67
CA LYS A 74 6.44 2.83 -10.58
C LYS A 74 6.68 1.89 -9.42
N PHE A 75 6.10 2.19 -8.28
CA PHE A 75 6.21 1.33 -7.10
C PHE A 75 5.63 -0.05 -7.37
N ILE A 76 4.43 -0.10 -7.96
CA ILE A 76 3.76 -1.37 -8.27
C ILE A 76 4.61 -2.19 -9.23
N SER A 77 5.14 -1.57 -10.27
CA SER A 77 5.98 -2.25 -11.25
C SER A 77 7.20 -2.89 -10.58
N TRP A 78 7.77 -2.19 -9.62
CA TRP A 78 8.94 -2.70 -8.89
C TRP A 78 8.55 -3.79 -7.89
N VAL A 79 7.54 -3.51 -7.04
CA VAL A 79 7.21 -4.40 -5.94
C VAL A 79 6.54 -5.68 -6.40
N SER A 80 5.81 -5.64 -7.52
CA SER A 80 5.11 -6.83 -8.03
C SER A 80 6.09 -7.93 -8.45
N LYS A 81 7.35 -7.60 -8.64
CA LYS A 81 8.39 -8.57 -9.00
C LYS A 81 9.08 -9.14 -7.77
N ARG A 82 8.67 -8.72 -6.56
CA ARG A 82 9.26 -9.19 -5.32
C ARG A 82 8.46 -10.37 -4.78
N PRO A 83 9.07 -11.19 -3.90
CA PRO A 83 8.33 -12.30 -3.29
C PRO A 83 7.14 -11.78 -2.47
N PRO A 84 6.09 -12.60 -2.28
CA PRO A 84 4.93 -12.16 -1.51
C PRO A 84 5.23 -11.68 -0.10
N GLY A 85 6.28 -12.22 0.52
CA GLY A 85 6.67 -11.80 1.87
C GLY A 85 7.63 -10.63 1.92
N PHE A 86 7.95 -10.02 0.78
CA PHE A 86 8.93 -8.94 0.74
C PHE A 86 8.47 -7.72 1.54
N LEU A 87 9.36 -7.26 2.43
CA LEU A 87 9.19 -6.02 3.17
C LEU A 87 10.35 -5.11 2.81
N SER A 88 10.09 -3.88 2.53
CA SER A 88 11.16 -2.98 2.16
C SER A 88 11.83 -2.44 3.42
N LYS A 89 12.64 -3.19 3.93
CA LYS A 89 13.28 -2.69 5.02
C LYS A 89 14.70 -2.42 4.89
N VAL A 90 14.55 -2.25 4.61
CA VAL A 90 15.23 -2.33 4.33
C VAL A 90 16.07 -2.07 4.84
N PRO A 91 16.37 -2.47 4.73
CA PRO A 91 16.91 -2.48 5.22
C PRO A 91 17.49 -1.70 5.65
N GLY A 92 17.10 -1.56 5.80
CA GLY A 92 17.29 -1.07 6.15
C GLY A 92 17.49 -0.53 6.54
N ARG A 93 17.68 -0.33 6.47
CA ARG A 93 17.69 0.26 6.74
C ARG A 93 17.93 0.80 6.90
N ARG A 94 18.23 1.02 6.76
CA ARG A 94 18.25 1.71 6.84
C ARG A 94 18.36 2.29 6.96
N ARG A 95 18.69 2.47 6.96
CA ARG A 95 18.70 3.13 7.07
C ARG A 95 18.93 3.63 7.21
N LYS A 96 19.30 3.70 7.22
CA LYS A 96 19.50 4.22 7.34
C LYS A 96 19.80 4.57 7.25
N THR A 97 20.43 4.43 7.21
CA THR A 97 20.66 4.90 7.04
C THR A 97 20.89 5.18 6.76
N SER A 98 21.34 5.15 6.53
CA SER A 98 21.51 5.54 6.19
C SER A 98 21.71 5.70 5.90
N ARG A 99 22.21 5.72 5.60
CA ARG A 99 22.38 6.04 5.30
C ARG A 99 22.53 6.07 4.99
N THR A 100 22.88 5.99 4.97
CA THR A 100 22.87 6.13 4.69
C THR A 100 22.68 6.24 4.63
#